data_795ac8ed0a509a4eba5acd945813883d
#
_entry.id   795ac8ed0a509a4eba5acd945813883d
#
_cell.length_a   1.000
_cell.length_b   1.000
_cell.length_c   1.000
_cell.angle_alpha   90.00
_cell.angle_beta   90.00
_cell.angle_gamma   90.00
#
_symmetry.space_group_name_H-M   'P 1'
#
loop_
_entity.id
_entity.type
_entity.pdbx_description
1 polymer ?
#
loop_
_entity_poly.entity_id
_entity_poly.type
_entity_poly.pdbx_seq_one_letter_code
_entity_poly.pdbx_strand_id
1 'polypeptide(L)'
;MFIDESGAKTNMTRLRGRAMKGERARDCAPHGHWCVRTMISSVRMDGGTACMSIDSATDGDIFLAYVTSVLVPTLRPGDIVIMDNLGAHKSTAVETAIRSAGATLEYLPAYSPDLNPIEKMWSKIKAFLRAAKARTSRALNAAIRKAFECITSDDALSWFASCGYTLS
;
A
#
# COMPACT_ATOMS: atom_id res chain seq x y z
N MET A 1 5.17 -11.76 -3.97
CA MET A 1 4.17 -10.84 -3.37
C MET A 1 4.87 -9.93 -2.40
N PHE A 2 4.61 -8.62 -2.46
CA PHE A 2 5.21 -7.63 -1.56
C PHE A 2 4.16 -7.08 -0.61
N ILE A 3 4.56 -6.78 0.63
CA ILE A 3 3.70 -6.20 1.66
C ILE A 3 4.35 -4.92 2.19
N ASP A 4 3.52 -3.91 2.45
CA ASP A 4 3.96 -2.65 3.04
C ASP A 4 2.78 -1.85 3.60
N GLU A 5 3.08 -0.77 4.29
CA GLU A 5 2.12 0.12 4.94
C GLU A 5 2.19 1.53 4.38
N SER A 6 1.05 2.20 4.35
CA SER A 6 1.00 3.58 3.91
C SER A 6 -0.13 4.37 4.54
N GLY A 7 0.12 5.64 4.79
CA GLY A 7 -0.87 6.55 5.36
C GLY A 7 -1.67 7.32 4.29
N ALA A 8 -2.98 7.48 4.53
CA ALA A 8 -3.86 8.37 3.81
C ALA A 8 -4.50 9.38 4.77
N LYS A 9 -4.76 10.62 4.29
CA LYS A 9 -5.28 11.71 5.12
C LYS A 9 -6.39 12.46 4.41
N THR A 10 -7.36 12.98 5.17
CA THR A 10 -8.47 13.78 4.62
C THR A 10 -8.03 15.15 4.12
N ASN A 11 -6.83 15.62 4.46
CA ASN A 11 -6.29 16.88 3.97
C ASN A 11 -5.41 16.73 2.72
N MET A 12 -5.36 15.55 2.09
CA MET A 12 -4.57 15.33 0.88
C MET A 12 -5.06 16.23 -0.26
N THR A 13 -4.10 16.88 -0.93
CA THR A 13 -4.31 17.72 -2.10
C THR A 13 -3.31 17.36 -3.20
N ARG A 14 -3.55 17.79 -4.42
CA ARG A 14 -2.59 17.60 -5.52
C ARG A 14 -1.29 18.31 -5.17
N LEU A 15 -0.17 17.67 -5.44
CA LEU A 15 1.18 18.22 -5.19
C LEU A 15 1.61 19.22 -6.26
N ARG A 16 0.98 19.15 -7.43
CA ARG A 16 1.30 19.98 -8.59
C ARG A 16 0.01 20.43 -9.27
N GLY A 17 0.00 21.67 -9.79
CA GLY A 17 -1.06 22.21 -10.62
C GLY A 17 -0.46 22.81 -11.90
N ARG A 18 -1.31 22.97 -12.92
CA ARG A 18 -0.99 23.71 -14.14
C ARG A 18 -1.92 24.89 -14.23
N ALA A 19 -1.38 26.05 -14.63
CA ALA A 19 -2.09 27.25 -14.96
C ALA A 19 -1.60 27.76 -16.33
N MET A 20 -2.31 28.71 -16.91
CA MET A 20 -1.86 29.38 -18.14
C MET A 20 -0.57 30.14 -17.88
N LYS A 21 0.21 30.37 -18.95
CA LYS A 21 1.47 31.15 -18.84
C LYS A 21 1.19 32.52 -18.23
N GLY A 22 1.89 32.85 -17.15
CA GLY A 22 1.70 34.08 -16.38
C GLY A 22 0.72 33.98 -15.21
N GLU A 23 0.00 32.87 -15.05
CA GLU A 23 -0.93 32.65 -13.94
C GLU A 23 -0.36 31.69 -12.91
N ARG A 24 -0.86 31.78 -11.65
CA ARG A 24 -0.55 30.82 -10.59
C ARG A 24 -1.65 29.76 -10.51
N ALA A 25 -1.25 28.48 -10.53
CA ALA A 25 -2.15 27.40 -10.13
C ALA A 25 -2.52 27.57 -8.65
N ARG A 26 -3.81 27.76 -8.35
CA ARG A 26 -4.33 27.90 -6.99
C ARG A 26 -5.12 26.66 -6.63
N ASP A 27 -4.97 26.17 -5.41
CA ASP A 27 -5.79 25.12 -4.81
C ASP A 27 -5.96 25.38 -3.32
N CYS A 28 -7.02 24.84 -2.72
CA CYS A 28 -7.30 24.98 -1.29
C CYS A 28 -7.03 23.66 -0.58
N ALA A 29 -6.22 23.71 0.47
CA ALA A 29 -6.06 22.60 1.41
C ALA A 29 -6.94 22.88 2.64
N PRO A 30 -7.61 21.85 3.20
CA PRO A 30 -8.32 22.02 4.46
C PRO A 30 -7.32 22.38 5.55
N HIS A 31 -7.67 23.38 6.35
CA HIS A 31 -6.96 23.74 7.57
C HIS A 31 -7.70 23.15 8.78
N GLY A 32 -6.98 22.76 9.83
CA GLY A 32 -7.58 22.21 11.05
C GLY A 32 -7.35 20.72 11.21
N HIS A 33 -8.22 20.06 11.96
CA HIS A 33 -8.09 18.62 12.25
C HIS A 33 -8.39 17.75 11.03
N TRP A 34 -7.50 16.80 10.74
CA TRP A 34 -7.68 15.81 9.68
C TRP A 34 -7.65 14.39 10.25
N CYS A 35 -8.41 13.51 9.63
CA CYS A 35 -8.35 12.08 9.93
C CYS A 35 -7.20 11.46 9.15
N VAL A 36 -6.50 10.54 9.82
CA VAL A 36 -5.44 9.70 9.23
C VAL A 36 -5.96 8.27 9.18
N ARG A 37 -5.71 7.60 8.07
CA ARG A 37 -5.93 6.16 7.91
C ARG A 37 -4.63 5.48 7.56
N THR A 38 -4.31 4.41 8.26
CA THR A 38 -3.23 3.51 7.87
C THR A 38 -3.81 2.43 6.95
N MET A 39 -3.14 2.20 5.85
CA MET A 39 -3.44 1.12 4.90
C MET A 39 -2.29 0.13 4.97
N ILE A 40 -2.59 -1.14 5.20
CA ILE A 40 -1.66 -2.25 5.06
C ILE A 40 -2.12 -3.03 3.84
N SER A 41 -1.24 -3.32 2.92
CA SER A 41 -1.62 -4.07 1.71
C SER A 41 -0.49 -4.94 1.19
N SER A 42 -0.87 -5.89 0.38
CA SER A 42 0.04 -6.63 -0.48
C SER A 42 -0.20 -6.31 -1.94
N VAL A 43 0.81 -6.58 -2.78
CA VAL A 43 0.69 -6.58 -4.24
C VAL A 43 1.34 -7.82 -4.82
N ARG A 44 0.63 -8.48 -5.73
CA ARG A 44 1.11 -9.59 -6.55
C ARG A 44 1.48 -9.10 -7.95
N MET A 45 2.28 -9.87 -8.65
CA MET A 45 2.64 -9.58 -10.04
C MET A 45 1.44 -9.64 -11.00
N ASP A 46 0.41 -10.41 -10.66
CA ASP A 46 -0.86 -10.49 -11.41
C ASP A 46 -1.82 -9.31 -11.14
N GLY A 47 -1.43 -8.37 -10.30
CA GLY A 47 -2.25 -7.22 -9.90
C GLY A 47 -3.13 -7.48 -8.67
N GLY A 48 -3.15 -8.70 -8.15
CA GLY A 48 -3.89 -9.04 -6.94
C GLY A 48 -3.38 -8.27 -5.73
N THR A 49 -4.31 -7.71 -4.94
CA THR A 49 -4.02 -6.98 -3.70
C THR A 49 -4.87 -7.50 -2.56
N ALA A 50 -4.32 -7.45 -1.34
CA ALA A 50 -5.05 -7.73 -0.11
C ALA A 50 -4.85 -6.53 0.82
N CYS A 51 -5.88 -5.70 1.00
CA CYS A 51 -5.78 -4.43 1.72
C CYS A 51 -6.66 -4.40 2.97
N MET A 52 -6.09 -3.92 4.07
CA MET A 52 -6.78 -3.52 5.28
C MET A 52 -6.56 -2.02 5.53
N SER A 53 -7.60 -1.31 5.97
CA SER A 53 -7.51 0.11 6.32
C SER A 53 -8.04 0.33 7.73
N ILE A 54 -7.25 0.98 8.58
CA ILE A 54 -7.52 1.19 10.00
C ILE A 54 -7.37 2.66 10.42
N ASP A 55 -7.99 3.03 11.54
CA ASP A 55 -7.95 4.40 12.11
C ASP A 55 -6.78 4.63 13.10
N SER A 56 -5.87 3.68 13.22
CA SER A 56 -4.73 3.73 14.13
C SER A 56 -3.40 3.59 13.39
N ALA A 57 -2.31 3.87 14.07
CA ALA A 57 -1.00 3.42 13.63
C ALA A 57 -0.93 1.88 13.68
N THR A 58 -0.08 1.28 12.85
CA THR A 58 0.20 -0.15 12.89
C THR A 58 1.13 -0.45 14.06
N ASP A 59 0.77 -1.44 14.83
CA ASP A 59 1.62 -2.14 15.79
C ASP A 59 1.72 -3.62 15.43
N GLY A 60 2.45 -4.40 16.21
CA GLY A 60 2.66 -5.83 15.95
C GLY A 60 1.37 -6.64 15.95
N ASP A 61 0.40 -6.31 16.81
CA ASP A 61 -0.87 -7.03 16.93
C ASP A 61 -1.78 -6.75 15.74
N ILE A 62 -1.84 -5.49 15.31
CA ILE A 62 -2.57 -5.06 14.12
C ILE A 62 -1.97 -5.69 12.86
N PHE A 63 -0.64 -5.72 12.78
CA PHE A 63 0.04 -6.37 11.65
C PHE A 63 -0.23 -7.88 11.63
N LEU A 64 -0.17 -8.56 12.77
CA LEU A 64 -0.54 -9.96 12.87
C LEU A 64 -2.01 -10.21 12.48
N ALA A 65 -2.92 -9.34 12.92
CA ALA A 65 -4.34 -9.43 12.53
C ALA A 65 -4.52 -9.28 11.01
N TYR A 66 -3.79 -8.34 10.38
CA TYR A 66 -3.78 -8.23 8.92
C TYR A 66 -3.27 -9.51 8.26
N VAL A 67 -2.13 -10.04 8.73
CA VAL A 67 -1.55 -11.25 8.14
C VAL A 67 -2.51 -12.42 8.25
N THR A 68 -3.10 -12.66 9.42
CA THR A 68 -3.95 -13.83 9.65
C THR A 68 -5.32 -13.72 8.98
N SER A 69 -5.93 -12.54 8.99
CA SER A 69 -7.33 -12.36 8.56
C SER A 69 -7.47 -11.91 7.10
N VAL A 70 -6.45 -11.25 6.54
CA VAL A 70 -6.54 -10.65 5.20
C VAL A 70 -5.54 -11.27 4.23
N LEU A 71 -4.27 -11.42 4.64
CA LEU A 71 -3.23 -11.93 3.76
C LEU A 71 -3.31 -13.44 3.57
N VAL A 72 -3.27 -14.21 4.68
CA VAL A 72 -3.22 -15.69 4.66
C VAL A 72 -4.32 -16.31 3.79
N PRO A 73 -5.59 -15.83 3.82
CA PRO A 73 -6.63 -16.35 2.94
C PRO A 73 -6.35 -16.18 1.43
N THR A 74 -5.43 -15.31 1.06
CA THR A 74 -5.04 -15.05 -0.35
C THR A 74 -3.76 -15.78 -0.76
N LEU A 75 -3.05 -16.39 0.19
CA LEU A 75 -1.81 -17.09 -0.08
C LEU A 75 -2.05 -18.43 -0.80
N ARG A 76 -1.11 -18.78 -1.65
CA ARG A 76 -1.06 -20.06 -2.36
C ARG A 76 0.20 -20.81 -1.95
N PRO A 77 0.18 -22.14 -1.87
CA PRO A 77 1.40 -22.91 -1.65
C PRO A 77 2.49 -22.54 -2.67
N GLY A 78 3.69 -22.27 -2.18
CA GLY A 78 4.82 -21.82 -3.00
C GLY A 78 4.92 -20.31 -3.20
N ASP A 79 3.99 -19.49 -2.67
CA ASP A 79 4.15 -18.04 -2.67
C ASP A 79 5.38 -17.61 -1.87
N ILE A 80 6.05 -16.56 -2.38
CA ILE A 80 7.10 -15.85 -1.64
C ILE A 80 6.52 -14.51 -1.20
N VAL A 81 6.40 -14.32 0.11
CA VAL A 81 5.96 -13.08 0.76
C VAL A 81 7.21 -12.27 1.10
N ILE A 82 7.30 -11.05 0.59
CA ILE A 82 8.43 -10.16 0.79
C ILE A 82 7.94 -8.91 1.52
N MET A 83 8.64 -8.54 2.59
CA MET A 83 8.35 -7.33 3.36
C MET A 83 9.63 -6.59 3.73
N ASP A 84 9.49 -5.37 4.19
CA ASP A 84 10.63 -4.62 4.68
C ASP A 84 11.19 -5.20 5.99
N ASN A 85 12.35 -4.73 6.38
CA ASN A 85 13.09 -5.24 7.52
C ASN A 85 12.75 -4.50 8.84
N LEU A 86 11.51 -4.00 9.01
CA LEU A 86 11.07 -3.34 10.23
C LEU A 86 10.88 -4.33 11.38
N GLY A 87 11.20 -3.89 12.60
CA GLY A 87 11.10 -4.74 13.80
C GLY A 87 9.69 -5.28 14.06
N ALA A 88 8.65 -4.50 13.78
CA ALA A 88 7.26 -4.90 13.95
C ALA A 88 6.84 -6.08 13.04
N HIS A 89 7.53 -6.27 11.91
CA HIS A 89 7.28 -7.34 10.96
C HIS A 89 7.96 -8.66 11.33
N LYS A 90 8.92 -8.63 12.26
CA LYS A 90 9.75 -9.79 12.66
C LYS A 90 9.14 -10.61 13.80
N SER A 91 7.84 -10.73 13.84
CA SER A 91 7.16 -11.56 14.83
C SER A 91 7.19 -13.04 14.40
N THR A 92 7.58 -13.92 15.32
CA THR A 92 7.49 -15.39 15.10
C THR A 92 6.07 -15.83 14.75
N ALA A 93 5.05 -15.15 15.28
CA ALA A 93 3.64 -15.43 14.98
C ALA A 93 3.31 -15.11 13.52
N VAL A 94 3.81 -14.00 12.97
CA VAL A 94 3.67 -13.61 11.56
C VAL A 94 4.34 -14.65 10.65
N GLU A 95 5.58 -15.01 10.95
CA GLU A 95 6.32 -16.03 10.19
C GLU A 95 5.60 -17.37 10.20
N THR A 96 5.14 -17.81 11.38
CA THR A 96 4.41 -19.07 11.53
C THR A 96 3.11 -19.06 10.71
N ALA A 97 2.35 -17.97 10.74
CA ALA A 97 1.10 -17.86 9.98
C ALA A 97 1.33 -17.97 8.46
N ILE A 98 2.35 -17.28 7.93
CA ILE A 98 2.71 -17.32 6.51
C ILE A 98 3.22 -18.71 6.10
N ARG A 99 4.11 -19.31 6.88
CA ARG A 99 4.64 -20.64 6.60
C ARG A 99 3.58 -21.74 6.68
N SER A 100 2.64 -21.62 7.63
CA SER A 100 1.52 -22.58 7.76
C SER A 100 0.58 -22.53 6.55
N ALA A 101 0.54 -21.43 5.81
CA ALA A 101 -0.18 -21.32 4.54
C ALA A 101 0.59 -21.91 3.34
N GLY A 102 1.79 -22.48 3.56
CA GLY A 102 2.64 -23.03 2.51
C GLY A 102 3.46 -21.99 1.75
N ALA A 103 3.57 -20.78 2.27
CA ALA A 103 4.36 -19.69 1.68
C ALA A 103 5.70 -19.51 2.40
N THR A 104 6.65 -18.88 1.70
CA THR A 104 7.97 -18.51 2.25
C THR A 104 7.96 -17.02 2.58
N LEU A 105 8.61 -16.65 3.70
CA LEU A 105 8.80 -15.26 4.10
C LEU A 105 10.25 -14.84 3.84
N GLU A 106 10.41 -13.69 3.16
CA GLU A 106 11.69 -13.08 2.86
C GLU A 106 11.67 -11.58 3.27
N TYR A 107 12.82 -11.02 3.58
CA TYR A 107 12.95 -9.63 3.94
C TYR A 107 13.82 -8.88 2.95
N LEU A 108 13.38 -7.69 2.56
CA LEU A 108 14.20 -6.79 1.76
C LEU A 108 15.46 -6.36 2.53
N PRO A 109 16.57 -6.10 1.82
CA PRO A 109 17.70 -5.42 2.42
C PRO A 109 17.27 -4.09 3.04
N ALA A 110 17.92 -3.68 4.11
CA ALA A 110 17.64 -2.39 4.73
C ALA A 110 17.86 -1.24 3.72
N TYR A 111 16.96 -0.26 3.75
CA TYR A 111 17.04 0.95 2.90
C TYR A 111 17.03 0.69 1.37
N SER A 112 16.28 -0.32 0.90
CA SER A 112 16.17 -0.67 -0.51
C SER A 112 14.76 -0.46 -1.09
N PRO A 113 14.21 0.75 -1.09
CA PRO A 113 12.86 1.02 -1.62
C PRO A 113 12.78 0.83 -3.15
N ASP A 114 13.90 0.92 -3.85
CA ASP A 114 14.06 0.66 -5.28
C ASP A 114 13.79 -0.82 -5.66
N LEU A 115 13.97 -1.74 -4.72
CA LEU A 115 13.62 -3.16 -4.86
C LEU A 115 12.17 -3.46 -4.44
N ASN A 116 11.38 -2.45 -4.03
CA ASN A 116 10.03 -2.65 -3.50
C ASN A 116 8.93 -2.16 -4.47
N PRO A 117 8.33 -3.04 -5.29
CA PRO A 117 7.30 -2.67 -6.27
C PRO A 117 6.06 -2.01 -5.63
N ILE A 118 5.75 -2.35 -4.38
CA ILE A 118 4.57 -1.83 -3.68
C ILE A 118 4.64 -0.31 -3.44
N GLU A 119 5.84 0.28 -3.41
CA GLU A 119 6.02 1.72 -3.31
C GLU A 119 5.43 2.46 -4.53
N LYS A 120 5.50 1.82 -5.70
CA LYS A 120 4.89 2.36 -6.94
C LYS A 120 3.37 2.22 -6.90
N MET A 121 2.85 1.14 -6.35
CA MET A 121 1.44 0.98 -6.05
C MET A 121 0.95 2.09 -5.12
N TRP A 122 1.67 2.36 -4.02
CA TRP A 122 1.34 3.46 -3.11
C TRP A 122 1.37 4.82 -3.79
N SER A 123 2.31 5.05 -4.69
CA SER A 123 2.37 6.28 -5.49
C SER A 123 1.10 6.48 -6.32
N LYS A 124 0.62 5.44 -7.03
CA LYS A 124 -0.62 5.47 -7.81
C LYS A 124 -1.83 5.70 -6.91
N ILE A 125 -1.96 4.96 -5.81
CA ILE A 125 -3.05 5.11 -4.84
C ILE A 125 -3.06 6.53 -4.26
N LYS A 126 -1.92 7.05 -3.79
CA LYS A 126 -1.82 8.41 -3.25
C LYS A 126 -2.16 9.48 -4.29
N ALA A 127 -1.80 9.29 -5.56
CA ALA A 127 -2.18 10.20 -6.64
C ALA A 127 -3.71 10.23 -6.83
N PHE A 128 -4.36 9.07 -6.81
CA PHE A 128 -5.82 8.96 -6.87
C PHE A 128 -6.49 9.66 -5.66
N LEU A 129 -6.02 9.38 -4.45
CA LEU A 129 -6.58 9.96 -3.22
C LEU A 129 -6.44 11.49 -3.19
N ARG A 130 -5.30 12.04 -3.65
CA ARG A 130 -5.10 13.48 -3.79
C ARG A 130 -6.07 14.11 -4.80
N ALA A 131 -6.34 13.41 -5.90
CA ALA A 131 -7.32 13.86 -6.90
C ALA A 131 -8.76 13.78 -6.39
N ALA A 132 -9.09 12.76 -5.60
CA ALA A 132 -10.41 12.55 -5.02
C ALA A 132 -10.77 13.61 -3.97
N LYS A 133 -9.79 14.25 -3.32
CA LYS A 133 -9.99 15.30 -2.30
C LYS A 133 -11.02 14.90 -1.23
N ALA A 134 -10.99 13.66 -0.76
CA ALA A 134 -11.91 13.17 0.25
C ALA A 134 -11.71 13.90 1.59
N ARG A 135 -12.76 14.58 2.08
CA ARG A 135 -12.69 15.49 3.25
C ARG A 135 -13.31 14.91 4.52
N THR A 136 -13.89 13.73 4.44
CA THR A 136 -14.44 13.00 5.60
C THR A 136 -13.86 11.59 5.66
N SER A 137 -13.85 10.98 6.84
CA SER A 137 -13.39 9.59 7.03
C SER A 137 -14.16 8.61 6.12
N ARG A 138 -15.49 8.78 6.03
CA ARG A 138 -16.33 7.97 5.13
C ARG A 138 -15.96 8.12 3.65
N ALA A 139 -15.75 9.37 3.20
CA ALA A 139 -15.35 9.63 1.82
C ALA A 139 -13.94 9.11 1.53
N LEU A 140 -13.01 9.21 2.51
CA LEU A 140 -11.66 8.67 2.39
C LEU A 140 -11.68 7.15 2.24
N ASN A 141 -12.48 6.44 3.04
CA ASN A 141 -12.63 4.98 2.91
C ASN A 141 -13.19 4.57 1.55
N ALA A 142 -14.19 5.29 1.06
CA ALA A 142 -14.73 5.03 -0.27
C ALA A 142 -13.70 5.30 -1.38
N ALA A 143 -12.90 6.36 -1.23
CA ALA A 143 -11.82 6.70 -2.17
C ALA A 143 -10.69 5.67 -2.14
N ILE A 144 -10.29 5.17 -0.95
CA ILE A 144 -9.30 4.10 -0.81
C ILE A 144 -9.76 2.86 -1.57
N ARG A 145 -10.99 2.40 -1.35
CA ARG A 145 -11.54 1.23 -2.07
C ARG A 145 -11.45 1.40 -3.59
N LYS A 146 -11.94 2.54 -4.11
CA LYS A 146 -11.87 2.85 -5.54
C LYS A 146 -10.44 2.93 -6.06
N ALA A 147 -9.49 3.42 -5.27
CA ALA A 147 -8.09 3.50 -5.66
C ALA A 147 -7.49 2.10 -5.88
N PHE A 148 -7.83 1.12 -5.03
CA PHE A 148 -7.40 -0.27 -5.21
C PHE A 148 -8.06 -0.94 -6.42
N GLU A 149 -9.33 -0.64 -6.72
CA GLU A 149 -10.03 -1.13 -7.93
C GLU A 149 -9.39 -0.62 -9.24
N CYS A 150 -8.61 0.46 -9.18
CA CYS A 150 -7.89 1.00 -10.34
C CYS A 150 -6.52 0.34 -10.60
N ILE A 151 -6.10 -0.62 -9.76
CA ILE A 151 -4.85 -1.35 -9.98
C ILE A 151 -5.11 -2.45 -11.00
N THR A 152 -4.26 -2.49 -12.04
CA THR A 152 -4.34 -3.48 -13.11
C THR A 152 -3.16 -4.44 -13.06
N SER A 153 -3.28 -5.58 -13.75
CA SER A 153 -2.15 -6.49 -13.95
C SER A 153 -0.99 -5.83 -14.68
N ASP A 154 -1.26 -4.96 -15.66
CA ASP A 154 -0.22 -4.24 -16.39
C ASP A 154 0.55 -3.27 -15.50
N ASP A 155 -0.14 -2.59 -14.58
CA ASP A 155 0.52 -1.78 -13.56
C ASP A 155 1.51 -2.62 -12.75
N ALA A 156 1.02 -3.74 -12.21
CA ALA A 156 1.83 -4.62 -11.36
C ALA A 156 3.05 -5.17 -12.12
N LEU A 157 2.84 -5.71 -13.32
CA LEU A 157 3.93 -6.19 -14.18
C LEU A 157 4.98 -5.10 -14.41
N SER A 158 4.56 -3.88 -14.73
CA SER A 158 5.44 -2.74 -14.94
C SER A 158 6.22 -2.37 -13.66
N TRP A 159 5.57 -2.39 -12.48
CA TRP A 159 6.22 -2.11 -11.21
C TRP A 159 7.26 -3.16 -10.84
N PHE A 160 6.91 -4.43 -10.99
CA PHE A 160 7.81 -5.54 -10.71
C PHE A 160 9.01 -5.52 -11.67
N ALA A 161 8.79 -5.37 -12.97
CA ALA A 161 9.85 -5.29 -13.97
C ALA A 161 10.81 -4.12 -13.69
N SER A 162 10.28 -2.95 -13.28
CA SER A 162 11.11 -1.78 -12.95
C SER A 162 11.93 -1.92 -11.67
N CYS A 163 11.64 -2.92 -10.83
CA CYS A 163 12.41 -3.29 -9.65
C CYS A 163 13.31 -4.52 -9.92
N GLY A 164 13.39 -4.99 -11.18
CA GLY A 164 14.25 -6.11 -11.58
C GLY A 164 13.60 -7.50 -11.44
N TYR A 165 12.30 -7.58 -11.13
CA TYR A 165 11.58 -8.85 -11.05
C TYR A 165 10.90 -9.15 -12.38
N THR A 166 11.37 -10.16 -13.09
CA THR A 166 10.79 -10.62 -14.36
C THR A 166 10.20 -12.02 -14.20
N LEU A 167 9.14 -12.30 -14.97
CA LEU A 167 8.69 -13.68 -15.17
C LEU A 167 9.75 -14.39 -16.03
N SER A 168 10.35 -15.44 -15.51
CA SER A 168 11.19 -16.37 -16.26
C SER A 168 10.34 -17.39 -16.97
#